data_235d2c9c656e4e9eecb744b044aa2694
#
_entry.id   235d2c9c656e4e9eecb744b044aa2694
#
_cell.length_a   1.000
_cell.length_b   1.000
_cell.length_c   1.000
_cell.angle_alpha   90.00
_cell.angle_beta   90.00
_cell.angle_gamma   90.00
#
_symmetry.space_group_name_H-M   'P 1'
#
loop_
_entity.id
_entity.type
_entity.pdbx_description
1 polymer ?
#
loop_
_entity_poly.entity_id
_entity_poly.type
_entity_poly.pdbx_seq_one_letter_code
_entity_poly.pdbx_strand_id
1 'polypeptide(L)'
;PKKEKAAKPKKPPKPAKPKKVKPPKEESEASTGKHVSFKNAIPVILVGISVGVLLFVFINASVEYVDKQTARAAFQAGDYQTCYENLFGKELNESDEAMFGKAKSVLYIRLWVREDEMYLEEGSRVRALDSLIRTVERYPELYRYASAWNALPEVESEYGKILSALSENFGLAEEDAREIAALSRDVEYTRVVTAVAQGQAYGTGTEGGIPEEDQSAESEQPEDVLREEEELGGDTFIDN
;
A
#
# COMPACT_ATOMS: atom_id res chain seq x y z
N PRO A 1 -35.08 -38.30 100.27
CA PRO A 1 -36.34 -38.87 99.92
C PRO A 1 -36.66 -38.75 98.47
N LYS A 2 -36.99 -39.88 97.94
CA LYS A 2 -37.42 -40.17 96.59
C LYS A 2 -38.67 -39.30 96.20
N LYS A 3 -38.73 -38.89 94.97
CA LYS A 3 -40.03 -38.70 94.30
C LYS A 3 -39.96 -39.27 92.88
N GLU A 4 -40.69 -40.34 92.80
CA GLU A 4 -41.22 -41.02 91.63
C GLU A 4 -42.04 -40.05 90.77
N LYS A 5 -41.91 -40.04 89.44
CA LYS A 5 -42.91 -39.51 88.57
C LYS A 5 -43.16 -40.40 87.37
N ALA A 6 -44.35 -40.70 87.28
CA ALA A 6 -45.21 -41.52 86.45
C ALA A 6 -44.95 -41.47 84.93
N ALA A 7 -45.15 -42.66 84.36
CA ALA A 7 -45.22 -42.94 82.91
C ALA A 7 -46.40 -42.27 82.26
N LYS A 8 -46.19 -41.75 81.04
CA LYS A 8 -47.26 -41.27 80.12
C LYS A 8 -47.47 -42.28 79.01
N PRO A 9 -48.67 -42.46 78.55
CA PRO A 9 -49.05 -43.57 77.65
C PRO A 9 -48.64 -43.41 76.21
N LYS A 10 -48.34 -44.51 75.53
CA LYS A 10 -47.95 -44.66 74.13
C LYS A 10 -49.11 -44.32 73.18
N LYS A 11 -48.83 -43.47 72.20
CA LYS A 11 -49.73 -43.23 71.07
C LYS A 11 -49.61 -44.34 69.99
N PRO A 12 -50.71 -44.63 69.24
CA PRO A 12 -50.74 -45.74 68.31
C PRO A 12 -49.90 -45.42 67.01
N PRO A 13 -49.47 -46.49 66.29
CA PRO A 13 -48.61 -46.29 65.09
C PRO A 13 -49.41 -45.76 63.93
N LYS A 14 -48.79 -44.78 63.20
CA LYS A 14 -49.31 -44.25 61.93
C LYS A 14 -49.02 -45.25 60.78
N PRO A 15 -49.94 -45.35 59.81
CA PRO A 15 -49.78 -46.25 58.65
C PRO A 15 -48.61 -45.86 57.74
N ALA A 16 -47.92 -46.88 57.22
CA ALA A 16 -46.74 -46.78 56.35
C ALA A 16 -47.12 -46.13 55.02
N LYS A 17 -46.40 -45.10 54.63
CA LYS A 17 -46.47 -44.52 53.29
C LYS A 17 -45.77 -45.42 52.25
N PRO A 18 -46.32 -45.60 51.03
CA PRO A 18 -45.74 -46.44 50.01
C PRO A 18 -44.35 -45.93 49.59
N LYS A 19 -43.40 -46.84 49.46
CA LYS A 19 -42.03 -46.57 48.94
C LYS A 19 -42.13 -46.14 47.49
N LYS A 20 -41.74 -44.87 47.16
CA LYS A 20 -41.47 -44.46 45.81
C LYS A 20 -40.25 -45.23 45.27
N VAL A 21 -40.48 -46.03 44.29
CA VAL A 21 -39.42 -46.66 43.45
C VAL A 21 -38.66 -45.51 42.78
N LYS A 22 -37.36 -45.38 43.05
CA LYS A 22 -36.45 -44.50 42.30
C LYS A 22 -36.20 -45.15 40.96
N PRO A 23 -36.29 -44.37 39.86
CA PRO A 23 -35.84 -44.88 38.56
C PRO A 23 -34.34 -45.21 38.60
N PRO A 24 -33.86 -46.15 37.74
CA PRO A 24 -32.45 -46.51 37.71
C PRO A 24 -31.61 -45.29 37.35
N LYS A 25 -30.56 -45.01 38.12
CA LYS A 25 -29.52 -44.06 37.79
C LYS A 25 -28.86 -44.55 36.53
N GLU A 26 -29.06 -43.84 35.44
CA GLU A 26 -28.14 -43.92 34.32
C GLU A 26 -26.75 -43.62 34.87
N GLU A 27 -25.84 -44.54 34.70
CA GLU A 27 -24.41 -44.33 34.88
C GLU A 27 -23.96 -43.28 33.90
N SER A 28 -24.02 -42.01 34.35
CA SER A 28 -23.23 -40.98 33.67
C SER A 28 -21.77 -41.35 33.86
N GLU A 29 -21.14 -41.75 32.77
CA GLU A 29 -19.70 -41.91 32.68
C GLU A 29 -19.03 -40.77 33.45
N ALA A 30 -18.39 -41.12 34.55
CA ALA A 30 -17.60 -40.22 35.33
C ALA A 30 -16.44 -39.74 34.44
N SER A 31 -16.58 -38.57 33.84
CA SER A 31 -15.43 -37.85 33.30
C SER A 31 -14.49 -37.67 34.53
N THR A 32 -13.43 -38.42 34.55
CA THR A 32 -12.28 -38.24 35.44
C THR A 32 -11.54 -36.96 35.11
N GLY A 33 -12.25 -35.84 35.17
CA GLY A 33 -11.63 -34.54 35.22
C GLY A 33 -10.90 -34.39 36.54
N LYS A 34 -9.61 -34.75 36.59
CA LYS A 34 -8.75 -34.33 37.68
C LYS A 34 -8.90 -32.84 37.85
N HIS A 35 -9.53 -32.38 38.91
CA HIS A 35 -9.57 -31.00 39.32
C HIS A 35 -8.12 -30.53 39.54
N VAL A 36 -7.51 -29.96 38.51
CA VAL A 36 -6.20 -29.37 38.65
C VAL A 36 -6.38 -28.14 39.54
N SER A 37 -5.75 -28.14 40.68
CA SER A 37 -5.79 -27.02 41.63
C SER A 37 -5.33 -25.75 40.85
N PHE A 38 -6.11 -24.68 40.91
CA PHE A 38 -5.84 -23.42 40.22
C PHE A 38 -4.40 -22.90 40.43
N LYS A 39 -3.86 -23.18 41.66
CA LYS A 39 -2.46 -22.80 41.98
C LYS A 39 -1.41 -23.56 41.15
N ASN A 40 -1.71 -24.77 40.71
CA ASN A 40 -0.81 -25.58 39.90
C ASN A 40 -1.06 -25.35 38.38
N ALA A 41 -2.20 -24.76 37.97
CA ALA A 41 -2.51 -24.42 36.60
C ALA A 41 -1.79 -23.15 36.15
N ILE A 42 -1.61 -22.17 37.02
CA ILE A 42 -0.97 -20.88 36.73
C ILE A 42 0.42 -21.04 36.09
N PRO A 43 1.38 -21.81 36.64
CA PRO A 43 2.69 -21.94 36.02
C PRO A 43 2.64 -22.64 34.66
N VAL A 44 1.71 -23.60 34.48
CA VAL A 44 1.54 -24.27 33.16
C VAL A 44 1.01 -23.28 32.10
N ILE A 45 0.04 -22.44 32.49
CA ILE A 45 -0.50 -21.40 31.62
C ILE A 45 0.60 -20.36 31.23
N LEU A 46 1.40 -19.93 32.22
CA LEU A 46 2.51 -19.01 31.99
C LEU A 46 3.56 -19.58 31.02
N VAL A 47 3.91 -20.86 31.19
CA VAL A 47 4.82 -21.54 30.27
C VAL A 47 4.19 -21.65 28.88
N GLY A 48 2.91 -21.98 28.77
CA GLY A 48 2.19 -22.03 27.51
C GLY A 48 2.19 -20.67 26.78
N ILE A 49 1.91 -19.58 27.50
CA ILE A 49 1.96 -18.22 26.96
C ILE A 49 3.39 -17.86 26.51
N SER A 50 4.39 -18.17 27.34
CA SER A 50 5.80 -17.90 27.01
C SER A 50 6.24 -18.61 25.73
N VAL A 51 5.90 -19.89 25.59
CA VAL A 51 6.19 -20.66 24.36
C VAL A 51 5.43 -20.08 23.17
N GLY A 52 4.17 -19.68 23.35
CA GLY A 52 3.38 -19.03 22.30
C GLY A 52 4.00 -17.73 21.81
N VAL A 53 4.46 -16.87 22.74
CA VAL A 53 5.16 -15.62 22.42
C VAL A 53 6.48 -15.89 21.70
N LEU A 54 7.26 -16.85 22.15
CA LEU A 54 8.53 -17.24 21.50
C LEU A 54 8.29 -17.75 20.07
N LEU A 55 7.29 -18.59 19.85
CA LEU A 55 6.94 -19.07 18.52
C LEU A 55 6.46 -17.93 17.63
N PHE A 56 5.64 -17.03 18.15
CA PHE A 56 5.19 -15.85 17.41
C PHE A 56 6.36 -14.97 16.95
N VAL A 57 7.28 -14.64 17.85
CA VAL A 57 8.48 -13.86 17.54
C VAL A 57 9.36 -14.59 16.51
N PHE A 58 9.56 -15.90 16.70
CA PHE A 58 10.37 -16.71 15.79
C PHE A 58 9.79 -16.75 14.38
N ILE A 59 8.46 -16.91 14.23
CA ILE A 59 7.78 -16.91 12.93
C ILE A 59 7.94 -15.55 12.24
N ASN A 60 7.68 -14.44 12.94
CA ASN A 60 7.79 -13.10 12.37
C ASN A 60 9.24 -12.78 11.94
N ALA A 61 10.23 -13.11 12.78
CA ALA A 61 11.64 -12.91 12.43
C ALA A 61 12.07 -13.76 11.23
N SER A 62 11.54 -14.97 11.09
CA SER A 62 11.84 -15.87 9.97
C SER A 62 11.27 -15.34 8.66
N VAL A 63 10.03 -14.80 8.67
CA VAL A 63 9.40 -14.20 7.49
C VAL A 63 10.19 -12.99 7.03
N GLU A 64 10.55 -12.08 7.94
CA GLU A 64 11.34 -10.90 7.60
C GLU A 64 12.70 -11.27 6.98
N TYR A 65 13.36 -12.29 7.51
CA TYR A 65 14.64 -12.76 6.97
C TYR A 65 14.48 -13.30 5.53
N VAL A 66 13.43 -14.10 5.26
CA VAL A 66 13.16 -14.65 3.92
C VAL A 66 12.86 -13.54 2.94
N ASP A 67 12.06 -12.56 3.34
CA ASP A 67 11.70 -11.41 2.48
C ASP A 67 12.94 -10.59 2.10
N LYS A 68 13.83 -10.30 3.06
CA LYS A 68 15.09 -9.60 2.78
C LYS A 68 16.01 -10.41 1.84
N GLN A 69 16.06 -11.73 1.96
CA GLN A 69 16.79 -12.59 1.04
C GLN A 69 16.18 -12.56 -0.37
N THR A 70 14.87 -12.62 -0.46
CA THR A 70 14.14 -12.52 -1.74
C THR A 70 14.38 -11.15 -2.39
N ALA A 71 14.32 -10.07 -1.62
CA ALA A 71 14.60 -8.73 -2.10
C ALA A 71 16.01 -8.60 -2.69
N ARG A 72 17.03 -9.16 -2.01
CA ARG A 72 18.42 -9.15 -2.49
C ARG A 72 18.59 -9.94 -3.79
N ALA A 73 17.97 -11.11 -3.88
CA ALA A 73 17.99 -11.91 -5.10
C ALA A 73 17.30 -11.19 -6.26
N ALA A 74 16.14 -10.59 -6.01
CA ALA A 74 15.40 -9.79 -6.98
C ALA A 74 16.20 -8.56 -7.44
N PHE A 75 16.84 -7.85 -6.52
CA PHE A 75 17.70 -6.72 -6.85
C PHE A 75 18.86 -7.11 -7.77
N GLN A 76 19.53 -8.23 -7.49
CA GLN A 76 20.61 -8.75 -8.34
C GLN A 76 20.11 -9.16 -9.74
N ALA A 77 18.87 -9.59 -9.84
CA ALA A 77 18.22 -9.93 -11.10
C ALA A 77 17.68 -8.69 -11.86
N GLY A 78 17.74 -7.49 -11.26
CA GLY A 78 17.15 -6.27 -11.82
C GLY A 78 15.63 -6.19 -11.70
N ASP A 79 15.01 -7.09 -10.92
CA ASP A 79 13.60 -7.07 -10.56
C ASP A 79 13.39 -6.11 -9.38
N TYR A 80 13.35 -4.82 -9.74
CA TYR A 80 13.18 -3.75 -8.74
C TYR A 80 11.80 -3.76 -8.10
N GLN A 81 10.77 -4.30 -8.78
CA GLN A 81 9.42 -4.41 -8.23
C GLN A 81 9.40 -5.37 -7.04
N THR A 82 9.84 -6.60 -7.24
CA THR A 82 9.92 -7.61 -6.17
C THR A 82 10.85 -7.16 -5.04
N CYS A 83 11.97 -6.49 -5.37
CA CYS A 83 12.86 -5.93 -4.36
C CYS A 83 12.14 -4.89 -3.48
N TYR A 84 11.46 -3.93 -4.09
CA TYR A 84 10.72 -2.88 -3.40
C TYR A 84 9.62 -3.46 -2.49
N GLU A 85 8.78 -4.35 -3.03
CA GLU A 85 7.66 -4.96 -2.31
C GLU A 85 8.11 -5.74 -1.06
N ASN A 86 9.23 -6.45 -1.15
CA ASN A 86 9.76 -7.24 -0.04
C ASN A 86 10.47 -6.39 1.04
N LEU A 87 10.90 -5.18 0.72
CA LEU A 87 11.55 -4.26 1.68
C LEU A 87 10.60 -3.19 2.22
N PHE A 88 9.50 -2.91 1.53
CA PHE A 88 8.56 -1.87 1.91
C PHE A 88 7.98 -2.09 3.32
N GLY A 89 8.03 -1.05 4.16
CA GLY A 89 7.48 -1.07 5.52
C GLY A 89 8.26 -1.91 6.53
N LYS A 90 9.48 -2.33 6.21
CA LYS A 90 10.35 -3.11 7.11
C LYS A 90 11.46 -2.26 7.70
N GLU A 91 12.02 -2.72 8.81
CA GLU A 91 13.25 -2.14 9.35
C GLU A 91 14.43 -2.50 8.44
N LEU A 92 15.04 -1.49 7.81
CA LEU A 92 16.12 -1.66 6.86
C LEU A 92 17.46 -1.35 7.55
N ASN A 93 18.48 -2.14 7.22
CA ASN A 93 19.86 -1.76 7.47
C ASN A 93 20.37 -0.91 6.28
N GLU A 94 21.53 -0.29 6.41
CA GLU A 94 22.14 0.59 5.41
C GLU A 94 22.18 -0.05 3.99
N SER A 95 22.51 -1.34 3.90
CA SER A 95 22.55 -2.05 2.62
C SER A 95 21.17 -2.29 2.03
N ASP A 96 20.19 -2.67 2.85
CA ASP A 96 18.82 -2.90 2.42
C ASP A 96 18.14 -1.58 2.05
N GLU A 97 18.47 -0.48 2.77
CA GLU A 97 18.01 0.88 2.47
C GLU A 97 18.54 1.38 1.11
N ALA A 98 19.83 1.14 0.82
CA ALA A 98 20.41 1.49 -0.48
C ALA A 98 19.72 0.73 -1.64
N MET A 99 19.44 -0.56 -1.47
CA MET A 99 18.69 -1.35 -2.46
C MET A 99 17.26 -0.84 -2.63
N PHE A 100 16.59 -0.53 -1.52
CA PHE A 100 15.23 0.02 -1.51
C PHE A 100 15.17 1.37 -2.22
N GLY A 101 16.08 2.28 -1.89
CA GLY A 101 16.17 3.61 -2.50
C GLY A 101 16.43 3.54 -4.00
N LYS A 102 17.34 2.66 -4.44
CA LYS A 102 17.58 2.41 -5.87
C LYS A 102 16.36 1.83 -6.55
N ALA A 103 15.76 0.77 -6.00
CA ALA A 103 14.56 0.15 -6.55
C ALA A 103 13.41 1.16 -6.68
N LYS A 104 13.17 1.95 -5.63
CA LYS A 104 12.16 3.00 -5.61
C LYS A 104 12.39 4.02 -6.73
N SER A 105 13.62 4.51 -6.92
CA SER A 105 13.96 5.48 -7.97
C SER A 105 13.61 4.95 -9.36
N VAL A 106 13.98 3.71 -9.65
CA VAL A 106 13.74 3.08 -10.95
C VAL A 106 12.25 2.82 -11.17
N LEU A 107 11.52 2.42 -10.14
CA LEU A 107 10.09 2.18 -10.24
C LEU A 107 9.30 3.45 -10.49
N TYR A 108 9.68 4.59 -9.91
CA TYR A 108 9.03 5.86 -10.17
C TYR A 108 9.11 6.27 -11.63
N ILE A 109 10.31 6.26 -12.22
CA ILE A 109 10.43 6.64 -13.63
C ILE A 109 9.72 5.63 -14.55
N ARG A 110 9.76 4.34 -14.24
CA ARG A 110 9.02 3.32 -15.00
C ARG A 110 7.51 3.48 -14.92
N LEU A 111 7.00 3.93 -13.78
CA LEU A 111 5.58 4.24 -13.63
C LEU A 111 5.18 5.38 -14.58
N TRP A 112 5.96 6.46 -14.66
CA TRP A 112 5.70 7.57 -15.55
C TRP A 112 5.78 7.15 -17.03
N VAL A 113 6.81 6.36 -17.41
CA VAL A 113 6.91 5.81 -18.78
C VAL A 113 5.67 5.00 -19.13
N ARG A 114 5.20 4.13 -18.22
CA ARG A 114 4.01 3.31 -18.46
C ARG A 114 2.73 4.14 -18.57
N GLU A 115 2.60 5.18 -17.78
CA GLU A 115 1.47 6.11 -17.86
C GLU A 115 1.41 6.77 -19.23
N ASP A 116 2.53 7.26 -19.72
CA ASP A 116 2.62 7.86 -21.06
C ASP A 116 2.29 6.87 -22.17
N GLU A 117 2.86 5.66 -22.13
CA GLU A 117 2.57 4.57 -23.06
C GLU A 117 1.06 4.25 -23.08
N MET A 118 0.42 4.16 -21.91
CA MET A 118 -1.00 3.88 -21.78
C MET A 118 -1.85 4.98 -22.45
N TYR A 119 -1.56 6.27 -22.22
CA TYR A 119 -2.30 7.36 -22.85
C TYR A 119 -2.11 7.41 -24.36
N LEU A 120 -0.92 7.05 -24.85
CA LEU A 120 -0.66 6.95 -26.31
C LEU A 120 -1.43 5.78 -26.92
N GLU A 121 -1.47 4.62 -26.26
CA GLU A 121 -2.25 3.46 -26.71
C GLU A 121 -3.75 3.72 -26.75
N GLU A 122 -4.28 4.47 -25.78
CA GLU A 122 -5.67 4.91 -25.73
C GLU A 122 -6.01 5.98 -26.79
N GLY A 123 -5.02 6.54 -27.47
CA GLY A 123 -5.18 7.65 -28.39
C GLY A 123 -5.43 9.00 -27.70
N SER A 124 -5.25 9.07 -26.38
CA SER A 124 -5.43 10.28 -25.57
C SER A 124 -4.23 11.21 -25.65
N ARG A 125 -3.96 11.77 -26.87
CA ARG A 125 -2.75 12.55 -27.17
C ARG A 125 -2.53 13.75 -26.24
N VAL A 126 -3.60 14.44 -25.82
CA VAL A 126 -3.51 15.58 -24.90
C VAL A 126 -3.02 15.13 -23.52
N ARG A 127 -3.57 14.03 -22.97
CA ARG A 127 -3.13 13.47 -21.69
C ARG A 127 -1.70 12.94 -21.77
N ALA A 128 -1.35 12.24 -22.85
CA ALA A 128 0.01 11.76 -23.06
C ALA A 128 1.01 12.90 -23.06
N LEU A 129 0.72 13.99 -23.78
CA LEU A 129 1.61 15.15 -23.80
C LEU A 129 1.70 15.84 -22.44
N ASP A 130 0.58 16.02 -21.73
CA ASP A 130 0.57 16.59 -20.37
C ASP A 130 1.41 15.75 -19.41
N SER A 131 1.26 14.42 -19.42
CA SER A 131 2.05 13.49 -18.60
C SER A 131 3.55 13.57 -18.91
N LEU A 132 3.93 13.57 -20.20
CA LEU A 132 5.32 13.73 -20.62
C LEU A 132 5.94 15.06 -20.15
N ILE A 133 5.20 16.18 -20.26
CA ILE A 133 5.66 17.49 -19.79
C ILE A 133 5.83 17.48 -18.26
N ARG A 134 4.89 16.92 -17.52
CA ARG A 134 4.99 16.77 -16.05
C ARG A 134 6.20 15.91 -15.66
N THR A 135 6.50 14.87 -16.44
CA THR A 135 7.68 14.04 -16.19
C THR A 135 8.96 14.85 -16.35
N VAL A 136 9.06 15.68 -17.39
CA VAL A 136 10.21 16.58 -17.57
C VAL A 136 10.34 17.58 -16.43
N GLU A 137 9.22 18.14 -15.95
CA GLU A 137 9.19 19.07 -14.81
C GLU A 137 9.70 18.40 -13.51
N ARG A 138 9.28 17.15 -13.23
CA ARG A 138 9.61 16.42 -12.00
C ARG A 138 10.97 15.71 -12.04
N TYR A 139 11.51 15.49 -13.24
CA TYR A 139 12.76 14.74 -13.40
C TYR A 139 13.94 15.28 -12.60
N PRO A 140 14.19 16.60 -12.46
CA PRO A 140 15.32 17.12 -11.68
C PRO A 140 15.27 16.71 -10.21
N GLU A 141 14.08 16.53 -9.65
CA GLU A 141 13.90 16.06 -8.27
C GLU A 141 14.22 14.57 -8.16
N LEU A 142 13.67 13.74 -9.07
CA LEU A 142 14.00 12.33 -9.15
C LEU A 142 15.49 12.11 -9.40
N TYR A 143 16.12 12.91 -10.25
CA TYR A 143 17.56 12.84 -10.51
C TYR A 143 18.38 13.03 -9.23
N ARG A 144 18.05 14.03 -8.40
CA ARG A 144 18.72 14.26 -7.11
C ARG A 144 18.54 13.07 -6.17
N TYR A 145 17.32 12.55 -6.09
CA TYR A 145 17.03 11.36 -5.27
C TYR A 145 17.79 10.13 -5.78
N ALA A 146 17.70 9.84 -7.07
CA ALA A 146 18.38 8.71 -7.70
C ALA A 146 19.91 8.77 -7.56
N SER A 147 20.48 9.98 -7.59
CA SER A 147 21.91 10.19 -7.37
C SER A 147 22.35 9.73 -5.97
N ALA A 148 21.54 10.00 -4.94
CA ALA A 148 21.84 9.57 -3.57
C ALA A 148 21.87 8.03 -3.42
N TRP A 149 21.11 7.31 -4.25
CA TRP A 149 20.98 5.86 -4.22
C TRP A 149 21.72 5.12 -5.33
N ASN A 150 22.58 5.80 -6.07
CA ASN A 150 23.36 5.22 -7.17
C ASN A 150 22.47 4.56 -8.25
N ALA A 151 21.33 5.20 -8.57
CA ALA A 151 20.32 4.73 -9.51
C ALA A 151 20.32 5.48 -10.85
N LEU A 152 21.23 6.45 -11.03
CA LEU A 152 21.25 7.33 -12.20
C LEU A 152 21.28 6.57 -13.53
N PRO A 153 22.12 5.54 -13.75
CA PRO A 153 22.19 4.89 -15.06
C PRO A 153 20.83 4.30 -15.50
N GLU A 154 20.12 3.68 -14.58
CA GLU A 154 18.82 3.09 -14.86
C GLU A 154 17.74 4.16 -15.06
N VAL A 155 17.74 5.20 -14.22
CA VAL A 155 16.79 6.32 -14.29
C VAL A 155 16.98 7.14 -15.57
N GLU A 156 18.22 7.46 -15.96
CA GLU A 156 18.54 8.16 -17.21
C GLU A 156 18.14 7.34 -18.44
N SER A 157 18.34 6.04 -18.40
CA SER A 157 17.91 5.14 -19.47
C SER A 157 16.39 5.15 -19.68
N GLU A 158 15.61 5.16 -18.60
CA GLU A 158 14.15 5.23 -18.67
C GLU A 158 13.70 6.66 -19.07
N TYR A 159 14.38 7.71 -18.59
CA TYR A 159 14.10 9.08 -19.00
C TYR A 159 14.34 9.32 -20.51
N GLY A 160 15.33 8.65 -21.08
CA GLY A 160 15.56 8.65 -22.52
C GLY A 160 14.34 8.21 -23.33
N LYS A 161 13.50 7.30 -22.81
CA LYS A 161 12.25 6.90 -23.47
C LYS A 161 11.22 8.04 -23.48
N ILE A 162 11.14 8.81 -22.39
CA ILE A 162 10.29 10.00 -22.30
C ILE A 162 10.68 11.02 -23.35
N LEU A 163 11.98 11.31 -23.48
CA LEU A 163 12.48 12.25 -24.48
C LEU A 163 12.23 11.74 -25.92
N SER A 164 12.39 10.44 -26.15
CA SER A 164 12.05 9.83 -27.44
C SER A 164 10.56 9.97 -27.73
N ALA A 165 9.69 9.71 -26.75
CA ALA A 165 8.24 9.84 -26.91
C ALA A 165 7.81 11.29 -27.20
N LEU A 166 8.42 12.28 -26.53
CA LEU A 166 8.21 13.70 -26.83
C LEU A 166 8.57 14.05 -28.27
N SER A 167 9.75 13.63 -28.69
CA SER A 167 10.27 13.95 -30.03
C SER A 167 9.49 13.22 -31.14
N GLU A 168 9.24 11.92 -31.01
CA GLU A 168 8.61 11.08 -32.01
C GLU A 168 7.11 11.35 -32.18
N ASN A 169 6.39 11.56 -31.06
CA ASN A 169 4.94 11.73 -31.09
C ASN A 169 4.50 13.18 -31.21
N PHE A 170 5.30 14.12 -30.70
CA PHE A 170 4.89 15.53 -30.61
C PHE A 170 5.89 16.50 -31.22
N GLY A 171 7.05 16.03 -31.68
CA GLY A 171 8.08 16.89 -32.30
C GLY A 171 8.70 17.90 -31.33
N LEU A 172 8.65 17.63 -30.01
CA LEU A 172 9.17 18.51 -28.97
C LEU A 172 10.57 18.06 -28.53
N ALA A 173 11.47 19.02 -28.31
CA ALA A 173 12.69 18.82 -27.58
C ALA A 173 12.41 18.92 -26.04
N GLU A 174 13.38 18.52 -25.24
CA GLU A 174 13.29 18.64 -23.77
C GLU A 174 13.14 20.10 -23.34
N GLU A 175 13.82 21.00 -23.99
CA GLU A 175 13.76 22.44 -23.75
C GLU A 175 12.36 23.00 -23.96
N ASP A 176 11.71 22.61 -25.10
CA ASP A 176 10.34 22.99 -25.39
C ASP A 176 9.36 22.52 -24.30
N ALA A 177 9.51 21.27 -23.86
CA ALA A 177 8.68 20.73 -22.80
C ALA A 177 8.88 21.49 -21.47
N ARG A 178 10.11 21.91 -21.15
CA ARG A 178 10.39 22.74 -19.97
C ARG A 178 9.78 24.13 -20.08
N GLU A 179 9.83 24.73 -21.25
CA GLU A 179 9.20 26.04 -21.51
C GLU A 179 7.68 25.95 -21.34
N ILE A 180 7.06 24.90 -21.89
CA ILE A 180 5.63 24.67 -21.73
C ILE A 180 5.29 24.40 -20.26
N ALA A 181 6.09 23.62 -19.53
CA ALA A 181 5.91 23.37 -18.09
C ALA A 181 6.00 24.65 -17.25
N ALA A 182 6.80 25.63 -17.67
CA ALA A 182 6.94 26.91 -16.99
C ALA A 182 5.75 27.86 -17.21
N LEU A 183 4.89 27.59 -18.18
CA LEU A 183 3.62 28.31 -18.35
C LEU A 183 2.76 28.10 -17.11
N SER A 184 2.02 29.13 -16.72
CA SER A 184 1.00 28.98 -15.68
C SER A 184 0.00 27.91 -16.14
N ARG A 185 -0.40 27.00 -15.23
CA ARG A 185 -1.40 25.95 -15.54
C ARG A 185 -2.80 26.53 -15.60
N ASP A 186 -2.93 27.51 -16.39
CA ASP A 186 -4.15 28.20 -16.72
C ASP A 186 -4.59 27.87 -18.14
N VAL A 187 -5.41 28.71 -18.70
CA VAL A 187 -5.94 28.63 -20.09
C VAL A 187 -4.80 28.55 -21.11
N GLU A 188 -3.69 29.25 -20.88
CA GLU A 188 -2.57 29.29 -21.83
C GLU A 188 -1.86 27.93 -21.94
N TYR A 189 -1.54 27.30 -20.78
CA TYR A 189 -0.96 25.96 -20.76
C TYR A 189 -1.85 24.95 -21.48
N THR A 190 -3.15 24.93 -21.14
CA THR A 190 -4.11 24.00 -21.73
C THR A 190 -4.22 24.21 -23.23
N ARG A 191 -4.24 25.46 -23.69
CA ARG A 191 -4.29 25.82 -25.15
C ARG A 191 -3.06 25.30 -25.86
N VAL A 192 -1.86 25.55 -25.32
CA VAL A 192 -0.59 25.11 -25.92
C VAL A 192 -0.51 23.60 -26.00
N VAL A 193 -0.77 22.89 -24.88
CA VAL A 193 -0.73 21.43 -24.86
C VAL A 193 -1.74 20.82 -25.83
N THR A 194 -2.96 21.37 -25.89
CA THR A 194 -3.98 20.90 -26.85
C THR A 194 -3.57 21.11 -28.29
N ALA A 195 -3.04 22.28 -28.63
CA ALA A 195 -2.61 22.60 -29.99
C ALA A 195 -1.46 21.71 -30.46
N VAL A 196 -0.45 21.51 -29.60
CA VAL A 196 0.69 20.62 -29.91
C VAL A 196 0.23 19.17 -30.04
N ALA A 197 -0.64 18.71 -29.15
CA ALA A 197 -1.20 17.35 -29.19
C ALA A 197 -2.00 17.11 -30.51
N GLN A 198 -2.60 18.15 -31.09
CA GLN A 198 -3.28 18.13 -32.40
C GLN A 198 -2.34 18.23 -33.58
N GLY A 199 -1.03 18.34 -33.35
CA GLY A 199 -0.02 18.37 -34.43
C GLY A 199 0.42 19.78 -34.86
N GLN A 200 0.08 20.83 -34.10
CA GLN A 200 0.64 22.14 -34.31
C GLN A 200 2.09 22.19 -33.80
N ALA A 201 3.00 22.76 -34.62
CA ALA A 201 4.39 22.88 -34.22
C ALA A 201 4.55 23.94 -33.11
N TYR A 202 5.28 23.64 -32.07
CA TYR A 202 5.64 24.59 -31.01
C TYR A 202 6.80 25.47 -31.49
N GLY A 203 6.74 26.78 -31.28
CA GLY A 203 7.85 27.68 -31.52
C GLY A 203 8.08 28.13 -33.00
N THR A 204 7.26 27.69 -33.93
CA THR A 204 7.39 28.13 -35.35
C THR A 204 6.64 29.43 -35.62
N GLY A 205 7.11 30.51 -35.03
CA GLY A 205 6.66 31.82 -35.45
C GLY A 205 6.10 32.74 -34.39
N THR A 206 6.95 33.64 -33.98
CA THR A 206 6.70 34.81 -33.14
C THR A 206 6.73 34.60 -31.62
N GLU A 207 7.47 35.48 -30.98
CA GLU A 207 7.50 35.69 -29.54
C GLU A 207 6.18 35.29 -28.84
N GLY A 208 6.16 34.12 -28.18
CA GLY A 208 5.20 33.79 -27.14
C GLY A 208 3.74 33.59 -27.56
N GLY A 209 3.44 32.92 -28.70
CA GLY A 209 2.01 32.66 -28.92
C GLY A 209 1.72 31.87 -30.21
N ILE A 210 0.88 30.87 -30.08
CA ILE A 210 0.10 30.28 -31.17
C ILE A 210 -0.76 31.41 -31.76
N PRO A 211 -0.89 31.55 -33.14
CA PRO A 211 -1.70 32.58 -33.74
C PRO A 211 -3.12 32.61 -33.16
N GLU A 212 -3.62 33.78 -32.81
CA GLU A 212 -5.04 33.97 -32.49
C GLU A 212 -5.87 33.67 -33.73
N GLU A 213 -6.33 32.45 -33.93
CA GLU A 213 -7.43 32.15 -34.83
C GLU A 213 -8.74 32.23 -34.08
N ASP A 214 -9.46 33.31 -34.46
CA ASP A 214 -10.89 33.55 -34.41
C ASP A 214 -11.72 32.89 -33.27
N GLN A 215 -12.03 33.74 -32.30
CA GLN A 215 -13.03 33.47 -31.26
C GLN A 215 -14.44 33.41 -31.85
N SER A 216 -14.79 32.27 -32.47
CA SER A 216 -16.20 31.97 -32.73
C SER A 216 -16.45 30.47 -32.90
N ALA A 217 -16.17 29.69 -31.85
CA ALA A 217 -16.81 28.38 -31.63
C ALA A 217 -17.08 28.22 -30.16
N GLU A 218 -18.34 28.28 -29.91
CA GLU A 218 -19.12 28.12 -28.70
C GLU A 218 -18.60 26.96 -27.80
N SER A 219 -18.38 27.32 -26.57
CA SER A 219 -18.08 26.54 -25.37
C SER A 219 -18.80 25.19 -25.26
N GLU A 220 -18.05 24.12 -25.40
CA GLU A 220 -18.30 22.92 -24.55
C GLU A 220 -17.06 22.71 -23.68
N GLN A 221 -17.17 23.09 -22.44
CA GLN A 221 -16.17 22.90 -21.40
C GLN A 221 -16.03 21.42 -21.06
N PRO A 222 -14.83 20.86 -21.11
CA PRO A 222 -14.52 19.66 -20.36
C PRO A 222 -13.91 20.09 -19.00
N GLU A 223 -14.69 20.77 -18.16
CA GLU A 223 -14.22 21.16 -16.80
C GLU A 223 -14.17 19.98 -15.81
N ASP A 224 -14.64 18.79 -16.19
CA ASP A 224 -14.82 17.69 -15.25
C ASP A 224 -13.69 16.64 -15.26
N VAL A 225 -12.73 16.72 -16.18
CA VAL A 225 -11.75 15.64 -16.35
C VAL A 225 -10.44 15.88 -15.58
N LEU A 226 -10.12 17.12 -15.21
CA LEU A 226 -8.86 17.44 -14.52
C LEU A 226 -8.98 17.54 -12.99
N ARG A 227 -10.18 17.36 -12.42
CA ARG A 227 -10.42 17.61 -11.00
C ARG A 227 -10.41 16.34 -10.13
N GLU A 228 -10.49 15.16 -10.71
CA GLU A 228 -10.51 13.90 -9.93
C GLU A 228 -9.12 13.30 -9.65
N GLU A 229 -8.05 13.78 -10.29
CA GLU A 229 -6.71 13.19 -10.10
C GLU A 229 -5.85 13.90 -9.03
N GLU A 230 -6.31 15.02 -8.47
CA GLU A 230 -5.54 15.76 -7.45
C GLU A 230 -5.56 15.09 -6.05
N GLU A 231 -6.47 14.14 -5.80
CA GLU A 231 -6.57 13.46 -4.50
C GLU A 231 -5.74 12.17 -4.35
N LEU A 232 -5.18 11.62 -5.45
CA LEU A 232 -4.42 10.37 -5.39
C LEU A 232 -2.89 10.54 -5.52
N GLY A 233 -2.40 11.75 -5.78
CA GLY A 233 -0.97 12.04 -5.98
C GLY A 233 -0.29 12.80 -4.84
N GLY A 234 -0.94 12.98 -3.71
CA GLY A 234 -0.46 13.75 -2.56
C GLY A 234 0.55 13.05 -1.64
N ASP A 235 1.22 12.01 -2.08
CA ASP A 235 2.39 11.49 -1.36
C ASP A 235 3.60 12.34 -1.74
N THR A 236 3.75 13.41 -0.98
CA THR A 236 4.97 14.20 -0.90
C THR A 236 6.18 13.30 -0.80
N PHE A 237 7.03 13.39 -1.80
CA PHE A 237 8.31 12.69 -1.93
C PHE A 237 9.32 13.09 -0.83
N ILE A 238 8.90 13.90 0.16
CA ILE A 238 9.77 14.42 1.22
C ILE A 238 9.12 14.10 2.57
N ASP A 239 9.64 13.11 3.26
CA ASP A 239 10.06 13.17 4.66
C ASP A 239 10.50 11.79 5.17
N ASN A 240 11.72 11.76 5.49
CA ASN A 240 12.64 11.05 6.36
C ASN A 240 13.85 10.48 5.64
#